data_963eb8ab241e171ae9e62e6724a05da4
#
_entry.id   963eb8ab241e171ae9e62e6724a05da4
#
_cell.length_a   1.000
_cell.length_b   1.000
_cell.length_c   1.000
_cell.angle_alpha   90.00
_cell.angle_beta   90.00
_cell.angle_gamma   90.00
#
_symmetry.space_group_name_H-M   'P 1'
#
loop_
_entity.id
_entity.type
_entity.pdbx_description
1 polymer ?
#
loop_
_entity_poly.entity_id
_entity_poly.type
_entity_poly.pdbx_seq_one_letter_code
_entity_poly.pdbx_strand_id
1 'polypeptide(L)'
;VRRELARSREHASDLIEARSVLVNGIPASKPATMVDAETSIKLHGKRDDFVSRGGHKLAGALDAFTGVVVEGKRCLDAGASTGGFTDVLLRRGADRVVAVDVGYGQLAWELRQDPRVTVHDRTNIRHLTGEVIGDPIDLVVADLSFISLTLVLPALAAVSKPEADFVVMVKPQFEVGREKLGAGGVVRDPALRKAAVIEVADSAYDVGLGTLGIAASPLPGPAGNVEYF
;
A
#
# COMPACT_ATOMS: atom_id res chain seq x y z
N VAL A 1 -9.31 -0.09 19.80
CA VAL A 1 -7.92 0.33 19.91
C VAL A 1 -7.25 -0.45 21.02
N ARG A 2 -7.69 -0.29 22.30
CA ARG A 2 -7.06 -0.97 23.44
C ARG A 2 -7.12 -2.52 23.36
N ARG A 3 -8.11 -3.08 22.66
CA ARG A 3 -8.30 -4.52 22.41
C ARG A 3 -7.90 -4.90 20.98
N GLU A 4 -7.11 -4.06 20.30
CA GLU A 4 -6.58 -4.29 18.94
C GLU A 4 -7.63 -4.48 17.84
N LEU A 5 -8.92 -4.28 18.14
CA LEU A 5 -10.02 -4.35 17.18
C LEU A 5 -10.11 -3.13 16.24
N ALA A 6 -9.39 -2.05 16.54
CA ALA A 6 -9.30 -0.85 15.73
C ALA A 6 -7.91 -0.23 15.87
N ARG A 7 -7.35 0.25 14.77
CA ARG A 7 -5.98 0.84 14.66
C ARG A 7 -5.85 2.24 15.28
N SER A 8 -6.95 2.99 15.32
CA SER A 8 -7.00 4.34 15.89
C SER A 8 -8.38 4.62 16.50
N ARG A 9 -8.53 5.74 17.23
CA ARG A 9 -9.83 6.20 17.74
C ARG A 9 -10.77 6.58 16.61
N GLU A 10 -10.28 7.22 15.58
CA GLU A 10 -11.02 7.58 14.37
C GLU A 10 -11.57 6.31 13.69
N HIS A 11 -10.70 5.35 13.38
CA HIS A 11 -11.12 4.06 12.83
C HIS A 11 -12.12 3.32 13.72
N ALA A 12 -12.01 3.41 15.05
CA ALA A 12 -13.01 2.83 15.94
C ALA A 12 -14.38 3.54 15.83
N SER A 13 -14.39 4.86 15.64
CA SER A 13 -15.61 5.62 15.39
C SER A 13 -16.26 5.23 14.07
N ASP A 14 -15.48 5.14 12.99
CA ASP A 14 -15.96 4.72 11.66
C ASP A 14 -16.61 3.33 11.72
N LEU A 15 -15.97 2.36 12.39
CA LEU A 15 -16.51 1.02 12.58
C LEU A 15 -17.82 1.01 13.38
N ILE A 16 -17.97 1.91 14.37
CA ILE A 16 -19.19 2.03 15.17
C ILE A 16 -20.29 2.70 14.34
N GLU A 17 -19.99 3.74 13.58
CA GLU A 17 -20.93 4.42 12.67
C GLU A 17 -21.42 3.47 11.59
N ALA A 18 -20.53 2.64 11.04
CA ALA A 18 -20.87 1.56 10.10
C ALA A 18 -21.64 0.38 10.74
N ARG A 19 -21.95 0.46 12.05
CA ARG A 19 -22.60 -0.60 12.84
C ARG A 19 -21.86 -1.95 12.80
N SER A 20 -20.59 -1.93 12.50
CA SER A 20 -19.72 -3.11 12.41
C SER A 20 -19.18 -3.58 13.77
N VAL A 21 -19.48 -2.88 14.86
CA VAL A 21 -19.06 -3.23 16.22
C VAL A 21 -20.23 -3.79 16.99
N LEU A 22 -20.12 -5.04 17.44
CA LEU A 22 -21.07 -5.66 18.36
C LEU A 22 -20.54 -5.59 19.80
N VAL A 23 -21.36 -5.07 20.70
CA VAL A 23 -21.13 -5.10 22.15
C VAL A 23 -22.15 -6.06 22.75
N ASN A 24 -21.70 -7.16 23.32
CA ASN A 24 -22.54 -8.26 23.80
C ASN A 24 -23.57 -8.75 22.75
N GLY A 25 -23.16 -8.78 21.47
CA GLY A 25 -23.99 -9.22 20.36
C GLY A 25 -24.94 -8.13 19.78
N ILE A 26 -24.97 -6.93 20.36
CA ILE A 26 -25.82 -5.81 19.90
C ILE A 26 -24.93 -4.76 19.20
N PRO A 27 -25.31 -4.25 18.00
CA PRO A 27 -24.54 -3.21 17.33
C PRO A 27 -24.39 -1.95 18.20
N ALA A 28 -23.16 -1.52 18.43
CA ALA A 28 -22.87 -0.27 19.11
C ALA A 28 -23.38 0.91 18.27
N SER A 29 -24.07 1.85 18.93
CA SER A 29 -24.67 3.02 18.25
C SER A 29 -23.88 4.30 18.47
N LYS A 30 -22.97 4.34 19.44
CA LYS A 30 -22.19 5.53 19.84
C LYS A 30 -20.78 5.16 20.31
N PRO A 31 -19.75 5.94 19.92
CA PRO A 31 -18.38 5.74 20.42
C PRO A 31 -18.25 5.87 21.95
N ALA A 32 -19.15 6.64 22.59
CA ALA A 32 -19.18 6.85 24.04
C ALA A 32 -19.89 5.72 24.83
N THR A 33 -20.22 4.60 24.22
CA THR A 33 -20.80 3.45 24.91
C THR A 33 -19.82 2.93 25.97
N MET A 34 -20.25 2.96 27.24
CA MET A 34 -19.43 2.46 28.36
C MET A 34 -19.37 0.93 28.31
N VAL A 35 -18.17 0.39 28.38
CA VAL A 35 -17.89 -1.04 28.40
C VAL A 35 -16.83 -1.33 29.48
N ASP A 36 -16.97 -2.45 30.18
CA ASP A 36 -15.99 -2.95 31.13
C ASP A 36 -14.97 -3.91 30.45
N ALA A 37 -14.04 -4.44 31.25
CA ALA A 37 -13.01 -5.34 30.74
C ALA A 37 -13.57 -6.68 30.21
N GLU A 38 -14.70 -7.13 30.75
CA GLU A 38 -15.34 -8.43 30.46
C GLU A 38 -16.37 -8.33 29.35
N THR A 39 -16.81 -7.13 28.99
CA THR A 39 -17.76 -6.88 27.90
C THR A 39 -17.28 -7.49 26.60
N SER A 40 -18.05 -8.39 26.00
CA SER A 40 -17.73 -8.96 24.68
C SER A 40 -17.85 -7.88 23.60
N ILE A 41 -16.73 -7.58 22.93
CA ILE A 41 -16.70 -6.70 21.76
C ILE A 41 -16.24 -7.54 20.57
N LYS A 42 -17.07 -7.59 19.53
CA LYS A 42 -16.78 -8.31 18.27
C LYS A 42 -17.02 -7.38 17.09
N LEU A 43 -16.24 -7.55 16.04
CA LEU A 43 -16.54 -6.95 14.74
C LEU A 43 -17.52 -7.86 14.01
N HIS A 44 -18.57 -7.27 13.42
CA HIS A 44 -19.60 -7.95 12.64
C HIS A 44 -19.57 -7.45 11.21
N GLY A 45 -19.72 -8.36 10.27
CA GLY A 45 -19.69 -8.11 8.85
C GLY A 45 -18.40 -8.63 8.22
N LYS A 46 -18.47 -8.97 6.92
CA LYS A 46 -17.26 -9.09 6.11
C LYS A 46 -16.59 -7.71 6.16
N ARG A 47 -15.30 -7.64 6.36
CA ARG A 47 -14.54 -6.44 6.04
C ARG A 47 -14.71 -6.21 4.53
N ASP A 48 -15.66 -5.39 4.15
CA ASP A 48 -15.74 -4.88 2.77
C ASP A 48 -14.62 -3.88 2.52
N ASP A 49 -14.03 -3.34 3.60
CA ASP A 49 -12.93 -2.39 3.54
C ASP A 49 -11.56 -3.10 3.66
N PHE A 50 -10.54 -2.49 3.04
CA PHE A 50 -9.16 -2.95 3.15
C PHE A 50 -8.57 -2.61 4.53
N VAL A 51 -7.48 -3.30 4.93
CA VAL A 51 -6.81 -3.04 6.23
C VAL A 51 -6.28 -1.61 6.36
N SER A 52 -6.13 -0.88 5.26
CA SER A 52 -5.80 0.55 5.25
C SER A 52 -6.32 1.24 3.98
N ARG A 53 -6.34 2.61 4.01
CA ARG A 53 -6.67 3.46 2.85
C ARG A 53 -5.83 3.17 1.61
N GLY A 54 -4.59 2.67 1.79
CA GLY A 54 -3.72 2.26 0.69
C GLY A 54 -4.38 1.22 -0.21
N GLY A 55 -5.17 0.30 0.36
CA GLY A 55 -5.88 -0.72 -0.41
C GLY A 55 -6.79 -0.13 -1.48
N HIS A 56 -7.53 0.93 -1.18
CA HIS A 56 -8.37 1.59 -2.20
C HIS A 56 -7.55 2.20 -3.34
N LYS A 57 -6.34 2.68 -3.06
CA LYS A 57 -5.46 3.23 -4.10
C LYS A 57 -5.05 2.14 -5.09
N LEU A 58 -4.50 1.03 -4.58
CA LEU A 58 -4.08 -0.09 -5.44
C LEU A 58 -5.27 -0.74 -6.15
N ALA A 59 -6.40 -0.94 -5.46
CA ALA A 59 -7.60 -1.49 -6.09
C ALA A 59 -8.04 -0.65 -7.29
N GLY A 60 -8.09 0.68 -7.14
CA GLY A 60 -8.44 1.58 -8.25
C GLY A 60 -7.41 1.60 -9.37
N ALA A 61 -6.12 1.46 -9.05
CA ALA A 61 -5.08 1.33 -10.08
C ALA A 61 -5.25 0.02 -10.89
N LEU A 62 -5.47 -1.11 -10.22
CA LEU A 62 -5.70 -2.40 -10.88
C LEU A 62 -7.01 -2.44 -11.67
N ASP A 63 -8.02 -1.66 -11.27
CA ASP A 63 -9.26 -1.49 -12.05
C ASP A 63 -9.02 -0.65 -13.32
N ALA A 64 -8.12 0.33 -13.24
CA ALA A 64 -7.73 1.14 -14.39
C ALA A 64 -6.80 0.39 -15.36
N PHE A 65 -5.91 -0.45 -14.84
CA PHE A 65 -4.93 -1.23 -15.61
C PHE A 65 -5.40 -2.68 -15.78
N THR A 66 -6.46 -2.89 -16.53
CA THR A 66 -7.13 -4.20 -16.71
C THR A 66 -6.23 -5.31 -17.29
N GLY A 67 -5.09 -4.94 -17.90
CA GLY A 67 -4.09 -5.90 -18.39
C GLY A 67 -3.20 -6.48 -17.29
N VAL A 68 -3.18 -5.89 -16.08
CA VAL A 68 -2.38 -6.39 -14.97
C VAL A 68 -3.14 -7.49 -14.24
N VAL A 69 -2.66 -8.72 -14.34
CA VAL A 69 -3.23 -9.90 -13.68
C VAL A 69 -2.51 -10.14 -12.35
N VAL A 70 -3.25 -10.31 -11.27
CA VAL A 70 -2.71 -10.61 -9.92
C VAL A 70 -2.82 -12.09 -9.60
N GLU A 71 -3.88 -12.75 -10.09
CA GLU A 71 -4.19 -14.14 -9.78
C GLU A 71 -3.02 -15.07 -10.12
N GLY A 72 -2.67 -15.93 -9.17
CA GLY A 72 -1.61 -16.92 -9.30
C GLY A 72 -0.18 -16.36 -9.31
N LYS A 73 0.00 -15.02 -9.19
CA LYS A 73 1.33 -14.40 -9.23
C LYS A 73 2.01 -14.36 -7.86
N ARG A 74 3.33 -14.40 -7.90
CA ARG A 74 4.21 -14.03 -6.79
C ARG A 74 4.44 -12.53 -6.82
N CYS A 75 3.91 -11.82 -5.83
CA CYS A 75 3.90 -10.36 -5.77
C CYS A 75 4.91 -9.84 -4.75
N LEU A 76 5.48 -8.66 -5.01
CA LEU A 76 6.25 -7.86 -4.06
C LEU A 76 5.46 -6.63 -3.70
N ASP A 77 5.19 -6.43 -2.40
CA ASP A 77 4.63 -5.19 -1.84
C ASP A 77 5.78 -4.39 -1.20
N ALA A 78 6.27 -3.39 -1.92
CA ALA A 78 7.36 -2.52 -1.51
C ALA A 78 6.83 -1.30 -0.75
N GLY A 79 7.09 -1.25 0.56
CA GLY A 79 6.49 -0.28 1.48
C GLY A 79 5.15 -0.75 2.03
N ALA A 80 5.11 -1.99 2.49
CA ALA A 80 3.86 -2.67 2.89
C ALA A 80 3.12 -1.96 4.02
N SER A 81 3.82 -1.28 4.94
CA SER A 81 3.23 -0.56 6.08
C SER A 81 2.19 -1.42 6.82
N THR A 82 0.95 -0.96 6.94
CA THR A 82 -0.14 -1.72 7.57
C THR A 82 -0.73 -2.83 6.69
N GLY A 83 -0.33 -2.94 5.42
CA GLY A 83 -0.68 -4.03 4.53
C GLY A 83 -1.86 -3.75 3.58
N GLY A 84 -2.16 -2.48 3.30
CA GLY A 84 -3.26 -2.15 2.40
C GLY A 84 -3.08 -2.75 1.00
N PHE A 85 -1.87 -2.69 0.44
CA PHE A 85 -1.57 -3.28 -0.87
C PHE A 85 -1.53 -4.81 -0.77
N THR A 86 -0.89 -5.37 0.25
CA THR A 86 -0.87 -6.82 0.51
C THR A 86 -2.30 -7.39 0.56
N ASP A 87 -3.24 -6.74 1.26
CA ASP A 87 -4.64 -7.17 1.38
C ASP A 87 -5.33 -7.22 -0.01
N VAL A 88 -5.12 -6.19 -0.85
CA VAL A 88 -5.64 -6.18 -2.22
C VAL A 88 -5.08 -7.33 -3.04
N LEU A 89 -3.76 -7.54 -3.01
CA LEU A 89 -3.12 -8.62 -3.75
C LEU A 89 -3.68 -9.99 -3.36
N LEU A 90 -3.82 -10.26 -2.06
CA LEU A 90 -4.38 -11.51 -1.56
C LEU A 90 -5.85 -11.72 -1.98
N ARG A 91 -6.68 -10.66 -1.92
CA ARG A 91 -8.08 -10.70 -2.37
C ARG A 91 -8.22 -10.88 -3.88
N ARG A 92 -7.22 -10.42 -4.65
CA ARG A 92 -7.13 -10.59 -6.10
C ARG A 92 -6.48 -11.92 -6.52
N GLY A 93 -6.21 -12.83 -5.57
CA GLY A 93 -5.75 -14.19 -5.83
C GLY A 93 -4.25 -14.34 -6.02
N ALA A 94 -3.42 -13.43 -5.48
CA ALA A 94 -1.98 -13.65 -5.46
C ALA A 94 -1.64 -15.00 -4.79
N ASP A 95 -0.73 -15.76 -5.42
CA ASP A 95 -0.23 -17.02 -4.85
C ASP A 95 0.69 -16.77 -3.65
N ARG A 96 1.55 -15.77 -3.77
CA ARG A 96 2.48 -15.33 -2.72
C ARG A 96 2.60 -13.82 -2.71
N VAL A 97 2.74 -13.24 -1.52
CA VAL A 97 3.06 -11.81 -1.34
C VAL A 97 4.29 -11.69 -0.45
N VAL A 98 5.33 -11.07 -0.97
CA VAL A 98 6.51 -10.67 -0.20
C VAL A 98 6.31 -9.23 0.22
N ALA A 99 6.01 -9.00 1.49
CA ALA A 99 5.76 -7.68 2.07
C ALA A 99 7.05 -7.14 2.69
N VAL A 100 7.57 -6.04 2.14
CA VAL A 100 8.85 -5.45 2.57
C VAL A 100 8.63 -4.04 3.08
N ASP A 101 9.15 -3.73 4.28
CA ASP A 101 9.09 -2.40 4.88
C ASP A 101 10.32 -2.09 5.73
N VAL A 102 10.72 -0.81 5.78
CA VAL A 102 11.78 -0.33 6.68
C VAL A 102 11.32 -0.27 8.13
N GLY A 103 10.03 -0.19 8.38
CA GLY A 103 9.40 -0.25 9.69
C GLY A 103 9.47 -1.64 10.31
N TYR A 104 8.94 -1.75 11.50
CA TYR A 104 8.88 -3.02 12.24
C TYR A 104 7.49 -3.26 12.83
N GLY A 105 6.93 -4.44 12.59
CA GLY A 105 5.68 -4.87 13.21
C GLY A 105 4.44 -4.06 12.79
N GLN A 106 4.49 -3.36 11.66
CA GLN A 106 3.39 -2.51 11.19
C GLN A 106 2.29 -3.30 10.48
N LEU A 107 2.65 -4.39 9.80
CA LEU A 107 1.72 -5.20 9.02
C LEU A 107 0.62 -5.75 9.92
N ALA A 108 -0.64 -5.64 9.49
CA ALA A 108 -1.80 -6.14 10.23
C ALA A 108 -1.65 -7.61 10.58
N TRP A 109 -2.04 -7.98 11.81
CA TRP A 109 -1.83 -9.32 12.35
C TRP A 109 -2.40 -10.43 11.45
N GLU A 110 -3.59 -10.25 10.93
CA GLU A 110 -4.24 -11.21 10.05
C GLU A 110 -3.46 -11.47 8.75
N LEU A 111 -2.83 -10.43 8.19
CA LEU A 111 -2.00 -10.55 6.99
C LEU A 111 -0.67 -11.25 7.33
N ARG A 112 -0.12 -10.96 8.50
CA ARG A 112 1.11 -11.60 9.00
C ARG A 112 0.93 -13.09 9.25
N GLN A 113 -0.30 -13.54 9.54
CA GLN A 113 -0.64 -14.94 9.74
C GLN A 113 -1.06 -15.68 8.47
N ASP A 114 -1.29 -14.98 7.37
CA ASP A 114 -1.64 -15.62 6.09
C ASP A 114 -0.44 -16.41 5.56
N PRO A 115 -0.57 -17.73 5.30
CA PRO A 115 0.53 -18.56 4.84
C PRO A 115 1.10 -18.16 3.47
N ARG A 116 0.39 -17.32 2.72
CA ARG A 116 0.86 -16.76 1.45
C ARG A 116 1.76 -15.53 1.63
N VAL A 117 1.84 -14.96 2.83
CA VAL A 117 2.59 -13.73 3.09
C VAL A 117 3.93 -14.03 3.74
N THR A 118 5.00 -13.51 3.14
CA THR A 118 6.34 -13.48 3.73
C THR A 118 6.67 -12.04 4.09
N VAL A 119 7.05 -11.77 5.35
CA VAL A 119 7.28 -10.41 5.85
C VAL A 119 8.75 -10.15 6.08
N HIS A 120 9.26 -9.08 5.48
CA HIS A 120 10.60 -8.57 5.69
C HIS A 120 10.53 -7.18 6.32
N ASP A 121 10.45 -7.13 7.65
CA ASP A 121 10.55 -5.90 8.43
C ASP A 121 12.01 -5.36 8.43
N ARG A 122 12.18 -4.06 8.70
CA ARG A 122 13.50 -3.38 8.78
C ARG A 122 14.36 -3.58 7.54
N THR A 123 13.74 -3.72 6.40
CA THR A 123 14.41 -4.00 5.12
C THR A 123 14.30 -2.80 4.20
N ASN A 124 15.45 -2.25 3.80
CA ASN A 124 15.49 -1.12 2.88
C ASN A 124 15.43 -1.61 1.43
N ILE A 125 14.41 -1.19 0.70
CA ILE A 125 14.18 -1.56 -0.71
C ILE A 125 15.39 -1.27 -1.61
N ARG A 126 16.16 -0.22 -1.34
CA ARG A 126 17.37 0.10 -2.13
C ARG A 126 18.43 -1.00 -2.14
N HIS A 127 18.40 -1.86 -1.14
CA HIS A 127 19.38 -2.94 -0.95
C HIS A 127 18.75 -4.33 -1.08
N LEU A 128 17.59 -4.40 -1.73
CA LEU A 128 16.90 -5.65 -1.96
C LEU A 128 17.68 -6.52 -2.95
N THR A 129 17.83 -7.78 -2.60
CA THR A 129 18.55 -8.78 -3.43
C THR A 129 17.74 -10.06 -3.56
N GLY A 130 18.07 -10.88 -4.56
CA GLY A 130 17.47 -12.20 -4.75
C GLY A 130 17.67 -13.12 -3.53
N GLU A 131 18.75 -12.97 -2.77
CA GLU A 131 18.96 -13.74 -1.53
C GLU A 131 17.90 -13.46 -0.46
N VAL A 132 17.42 -12.19 -0.40
CA VAL A 132 16.38 -11.79 0.54
C VAL A 132 15.00 -12.22 0.04
N ILE A 133 14.74 -12.05 -1.26
CA ILE A 133 13.42 -12.28 -1.86
C ILE A 133 13.18 -13.76 -2.17
N GLY A 134 14.21 -14.53 -2.48
CA GLY A 134 14.11 -15.89 -2.99
C GLY A 134 13.78 -15.91 -4.48
N ASP A 135 12.69 -16.60 -4.85
CA ASP A 135 12.27 -16.71 -6.24
C ASP A 135 11.92 -15.35 -6.86
N PRO A 136 12.17 -15.15 -8.18
CA PRO A 136 11.87 -13.90 -8.87
C PRO A 136 10.39 -13.51 -8.82
N ILE A 137 10.12 -12.21 -8.79
CA ILE A 137 8.80 -11.60 -8.66
C ILE A 137 8.10 -11.48 -10.03
N ASP A 138 6.80 -11.77 -10.06
CA ASP A 138 5.93 -11.61 -11.24
C ASP A 138 5.24 -10.25 -11.30
N LEU A 139 4.96 -9.64 -10.14
CA LEU A 139 4.28 -8.35 -10.02
C LEU A 139 4.85 -7.55 -8.85
N VAL A 140 5.32 -6.36 -9.14
CA VAL A 140 5.76 -5.40 -8.12
C VAL A 140 4.69 -4.34 -7.91
N VAL A 141 4.27 -4.13 -6.67
CA VAL A 141 3.51 -2.95 -6.27
C VAL A 141 4.34 -2.14 -5.28
N ALA A 142 4.25 -0.80 -5.33
CA ALA A 142 5.04 0.05 -4.44
C ALA A 142 4.27 1.30 -3.99
N ASP A 143 4.24 1.52 -2.67
CA ASP A 143 3.73 2.74 -2.01
C ASP A 143 4.78 3.27 -1.03
N LEU A 144 5.87 3.82 -1.57
CA LEU A 144 7.02 4.29 -0.80
C LEU A 144 6.88 5.75 -0.38
N SER A 145 7.44 6.10 0.77
CA SER A 145 7.46 7.47 1.28
C SER A 145 8.88 7.90 1.63
N PHE A 146 9.17 9.20 1.45
CA PHE A 146 10.46 9.83 1.78
C PHE A 146 11.66 9.33 0.97
N ILE A 147 11.41 8.73 -0.18
CA ILE A 147 12.42 8.25 -1.13
C ILE A 147 11.88 8.43 -2.55
N SER A 148 12.75 8.79 -3.49
CA SER A 148 12.42 8.79 -4.91
C SER A 148 12.34 7.36 -5.45
N LEU A 149 11.38 7.09 -6.33
CA LEU A 149 11.29 5.82 -7.06
C LEU A 149 12.52 5.55 -7.92
N THR A 150 13.14 6.60 -8.46
CA THR A 150 14.36 6.47 -9.28
C THR A 150 15.49 5.76 -8.57
N LEU A 151 15.55 5.87 -7.22
CA LEU A 151 16.58 5.23 -6.39
C LEU A 151 16.29 3.75 -6.08
N VAL A 152 15.07 3.29 -6.24
CA VAL A 152 14.65 1.92 -5.86
C VAL A 152 14.30 1.04 -7.07
N LEU A 153 13.93 1.64 -8.20
CA LEU A 153 13.61 0.90 -9.42
C LEU A 153 14.71 -0.10 -9.84
N PRO A 154 16.01 0.23 -9.78
CA PRO A 154 17.07 -0.75 -10.11
C PRO A 154 17.02 -2.01 -9.23
N ALA A 155 16.80 -1.85 -7.91
CA ALA A 155 16.73 -2.97 -6.98
C ALA A 155 15.44 -3.80 -7.19
N LEU A 156 14.32 -3.14 -7.46
CA LEU A 156 13.05 -3.80 -7.76
C LEU A 156 13.14 -4.60 -9.07
N ALA A 157 13.73 -4.03 -10.13
CA ALA A 157 13.94 -4.72 -11.40
C ALA A 157 14.87 -5.93 -11.25
N ALA A 158 15.93 -5.80 -10.46
CA ALA A 158 16.91 -6.88 -10.25
C ALA A 158 16.33 -8.13 -9.56
N VAL A 159 15.24 -8.00 -8.79
CA VAL A 159 14.58 -9.14 -8.10
C VAL A 159 13.34 -9.64 -8.84
N SER A 160 13.04 -9.07 -9.99
CA SER A 160 11.84 -9.38 -10.77
C SER A 160 12.17 -10.21 -12.02
N LYS A 161 11.17 -10.92 -12.54
CA LYS A 161 11.27 -11.56 -13.83
C LYS A 161 11.34 -10.52 -14.96
N PRO A 162 11.95 -10.83 -16.11
CA PRO A 162 12.00 -9.90 -17.25
C PRO A 162 10.62 -9.41 -17.73
N GLU A 163 9.61 -10.26 -17.59
CA GLU A 163 8.21 -10.00 -17.98
C GLU A 163 7.33 -9.51 -16.81
N ALA A 164 7.91 -9.16 -15.67
CA ALA A 164 7.15 -8.74 -14.52
C ALA A 164 6.43 -7.41 -14.75
N ASP A 165 5.21 -7.31 -14.23
CA ASP A 165 4.46 -6.06 -14.20
C ASP A 165 4.87 -5.20 -12.98
N PHE A 166 4.85 -3.89 -13.16
CA PHE A 166 5.13 -2.92 -12.10
C PHE A 166 3.96 -1.94 -11.98
N VAL A 167 3.33 -1.87 -10.80
CA VAL A 167 2.29 -0.89 -10.45
C VAL A 167 2.81 -0.07 -9.29
N VAL A 168 3.55 0.98 -9.61
CA VAL A 168 4.30 1.79 -8.63
C VAL A 168 3.66 3.16 -8.46
N MET A 169 3.55 3.62 -7.22
CA MET A 169 2.95 4.92 -6.92
C MET A 169 3.99 6.03 -6.96
N VAL A 170 3.87 6.89 -7.97
CA VAL A 170 4.64 8.14 -8.08
C VAL A 170 4.04 9.18 -7.14
N LYS A 171 4.85 9.67 -6.24
CA LYS A 171 4.49 10.74 -5.29
C LYS A 171 5.31 11.98 -5.61
N PRO A 172 4.76 12.97 -6.34
CA PRO A 172 5.51 14.14 -6.78
C PRO A 172 6.28 14.84 -5.67
N GLN A 173 5.73 14.83 -4.44
CA GLN A 173 6.39 15.44 -3.28
C GLN A 173 7.71 14.77 -2.86
N PHE A 174 8.01 13.56 -3.32
CA PHE A 174 9.27 12.86 -3.06
C PHE A 174 10.20 12.80 -4.29
N GLU A 175 9.72 13.32 -5.43
CA GLU A 175 10.47 13.35 -6.69
C GLU A 175 11.04 14.74 -7.03
N VAL A 176 10.28 15.82 -6.78
CA VAL A 176 10.60 17.16 -7.31
C VAL A 176 11.69 17.94 -6.57
N GLY A 177 12.24 17.44 -5.46
CA GLY A 177 13.15 18.19 -4.61
C GLY A 177 12.45 19.13 -3.61
N ARG A 178 13.09 19.36 -2.47
CA ARG A 178 12.47 20.10 -1.34
C ARG A 178 12.17 21.56 -1.67
N GLU A 179 12.98 22.19 -2.51
CA GLU A 179 12.87 23.59 -2.92
C GLU A 179 11.64 23.89 -3.77
N LYS A 180 11.03 22.85 -4.37
CA LYS A 180 9.82 22.95 -5.21
C LYS A 180 8.54 22.60 -4.44
N LEU A 181 8.65 22.27 -3.16
CA LEU A 181 7.48 21.96 -2.33
C LEU A 181 6.77 23.24 -1.89
N GLY A 182 5.47 23.28 -2.07
CA GLY A 182 4.61 24.32 -1.52
C GLY A 182 4.35 24.16 -0.03
N ALA A 183 3.58 25.07 0.54
CA ALA A 183 3.16 25.01 1.95
C ALA A 183 2.53 23.65 2.28
N GLY A 184 2.97 23.05 3.39
CA GLY A 184 2.53 21.73 3.84
C GLY A 184 3.12 20.56 3.04
N GLY A 185 4.18 20.78 2.24
CA GLY A 185 4.80 19.72 1.43
C GLY A 185 3.95 19.29 0.23
N VAL A 186 3.07 20.18 -0.27
CA VAL A 186 2.14 19.85 -1.36
C VAL A 186 2.63 20.41 -2.69
N VAL A 187 2.75 19.55 -3.70
CA VAL A 187 3.06 19.92 -5.08
C VAL A 187 1.76 20.31 -5.81
N ARG A 188 1.49 21.64 -5.90
CA ARG A 188 0.26 22.16 -6.52
C ARG A 188 0.38 22.39 -8.01
N ASP A 189 1.60 22.68 -8.48
CA ASP A 189 1.86 22.95 -9.90
C ASP A 189 1.72 21.67 -10.74
N PRO A 190 0.79 21.65 -11.72
CA PRO A 190 0.62 20.50 -12.61
C PRO A 190 1.87 20.19 -13.44
N ALA A 191 2.67 21.21 -13.79
CA ALA A 191 3.89 21.02 -14.56
C ALA A 191 4.94 20.25 -13.75
N LEU A 192 5.07 20.55 -12.46
CA LEU A 192 5.97 19.81 -11.56
C LEU A 192 5.49 18.36 -11.35
N ARG A 193 4.19 18.14 -11.22
CA ARG A 193 3.63 16.77 -11.11
C ARG A 193 3.91 15.96 -12.38
N LYS A 194 3.70 16.58 -13.56
CA LYS A 194 4.01 15.96 -14.84
C LYS A 194 5.51 15.63 -14.96
N ALA A 195 6.38 16.56 -14.58
CA ALA A 195 7.83 16.35 -14.62
C ALA A 195 8.25 15.17 -13.72
N ALA A 196 7.70 15.08 -12.50
CA ALA A 196 7.96 13.96 -11.59
C ALA A 196 7.58 12.60 -12.19
N VAL A 197 6.41 12.52 -12.84
CA VAL A 197 5.96 11.27 -13.50
C VAL A 197 6.87 10.90 -14.66
N ILE A 198 7.28 11.87 -15.48
CA ILE A 198 8.19 11.64 -16.62
C ILE A 198 9.57 11.16 -16.11
N GLU A 199 10.13 11.81 -15.09
CA GLU A 199 11.43 11.45 -14.52
C GLU A 199 11.45 9.99 -14.00
N VAL A 200 10.37 9.57 -13.34
CA VAL A 200 10.22 8.17 -12.90
C VAL A 200 10.09 7.22 -14.08
N ALA A 201 9.32 7.58 -15.12
CA ALA A 201 9.14 6.78 -16.33
C ALA A 201 10.47 6.62 -17.10
N ASP A 202 11.25 7.69 -17.23
CA ASP A 202 12.57 7.67 -17.87
C ASP A 202 13.53 6.78 -17.07
N SER A 203 13.54 6.91 -15.74
CA SER A 203 14.34 6.04 -14.87
C SER A 203 13.92 4.56 -14.94
N ALA A 204 12.63 4.27 -15.13
CA ALA A 204 12.14 2.91 -15.35
C ALA A 204 12.67 2.36 -16.70
N TYR A 205 12.65 3.18 -17.75
CA TYR A 205 13.19 2.80 -19.05
C TYR A 205 14.69 2.48 -19.00
N ASP A 206 15.47 3.22 -18.23
CA ASP A 206 16.91 3.01 -18.05
C ASP A 206 17.24 1.65 -17.41
N VAL A 207 16.31 1.05 -16.68
CA VAL A 207 16.44 -0.28 -16.08
C VAL A 207 15.67 -1.37 -16.86
N GLY A 208 15.25 -1.07 -18.10
CA GLY A 208 14.60 -2.01 -19.01
C GLY A 208 13.10 -2.17 -18.84
N LEU A 209 12.43 -1.27 -18.11
CA LEU A 209 10.97 -1.29 -17.92
C LEU A 209 10.29 -0.31 -18.86
N GLY A 210 9.26 -0.76 -19.58
CA GLY A 210 8.43 0.09 -20.42
C GLY A 210 7.22 0.64 -19.66
N THR A 211 6.87 1.91 -19.86
CA THR A 211 5.64 2.49 -19.30
C THR A 211 4.44 2.12 -20.17
N LEU A 212 3.48 1.38 -19.63
CA LEU A 212 2.26 0.93 -20.31
C LEU A 212 1.08 1.87 -20.08
N GLY A 213 1.07 2.62 -18.99
CA GLY A 213 -0.02 3.54 -18.66
C GLY A 213 0.28 4.40 -17.44
N ILE A 214 -0.48 5.48 -17.31
CA ILE A 214 -0.43 6.39 -16.15
C ILE A 214 -1.86 6.66 -15.72
N ALA A 215 -2.16 6.49 -14.44
CA ALA A 215 -3.45 6.79 -13.85
C ALA A 215 -3.28 7.61 -12.56
N ALA A 216 -4.17 8.57 -12.32
CA ALA A 216 -4.21 9.23 -11.02
C ALA A 216 -4.73 8.26 -9.95
N SER A 217 -4.13 8.30 -8.78
CA SER A 217 -4.64 7.57 -7.62
C SER A 217 -6.06 8.03 -7.28
N PRO A 218 -7.00 7.11 -6.99
CA PRO A 218 -8.38 7.48 -6.62
C PRO A 218 -8.44 8.26 -5.31
N LEU A 219 -7.42 8.16 -4.48
CA LEU A 219 -7.31 8.89 -3.22
C LEU A 219 -6.02 9.71 -3.19
N PRO A 220 -6.09 10.97 -2.71
CA PRO A 220 -4.89 11.77 -2.51
C PRO A 220 -4.05 11.25 -1.35
N GLY A 221 -2.78 11.68 -1.30
CA GLY A 221 -1.91 11.50 -0.14
C GLY A 221 -2.46 12.22 1.10
N PRO A 222 -1.95 11.90 2.31
CA PRO A 222 -2.46 12.44 3.58
C PRO A 222 -2.44 13.97 3.66
N ALA A 223 -1.46 14.62 3.01
CA ALA A 223 -1.36 16.09 2.95
C ALA A 223 -2.15 16.70 1.79
N GLY A 224 -2.86 15.90 0.98
CA GLY A 224 -3.61 16.36 -0.19
C GLY A 224 -2.82 16.37 -1.50
N ASN A 225 -1.65 15.75 -1.55
CA ASN A 225 -0.91 15.56 -2.78
C ASN A 225 -1.67 14.65 -3.76
N VAL A 226 -1.70 15.04 -5.03
CA VAL A 226 -2.12 14.14 -6.11
C VAL A 226 -0.98 13.16 -6.37
N GLU A 227 -1.29 11.87 -6.34
CA GLU A 227 -0.36 10.77 -6.56
C GLU A 227 -0.79 9.99 -7.80
N TYR A 228 0.14 9.28 -8.44
CA TYR A 228 -0.11 8.58 -9.71
C TYR A 228 0.43 7.15 -9.65
N PHE A 229 -0.15 6.29 -10.45
CA PHE A 229 0.37 4.97 -10.76
C PHE A 229 0.83 4.90 -12.19
#